data_4d88fdcd769d3d55a8fc5e4670725506
#
_entry.id   4d88fdcd769d3d55a8fc5e4670725506
#
_cell.length_a   1.000
_cell.length_b   1.000
_cell.length_c   1.000
_cell.angle_alpha   90.00
_cell.angle_beta   90.00
_cell.angle_gamma   90.00
#
_symmetry.space_group_name_H-M   'P 1'
#
loop_
_entity.id
_entity.type
_entity.pdbx_description
1 polymer ?
#
loop_
_entity_poly.entity_id
_entity_poly.type
_entity_poly.pdbx_seq_one_letter_code
_entity_poly.pdbx_strand_id
1 'polypeptide(L)'
;HWDKLATAVDTLIFLMGVHNLPSITKQLITYGRPASTPAALVRWGTKADQETLVATVGDIAEKAAACHFQAPAVFIVGDVVALRPSMQWFDTKPLFGLTIAVTRTHAQAPALTHRLEELGARCLEVPTIRITPPTDDYQALDEAIGRLASYDWVIFTSTNGVDAFFHRLQHHGRDSRALGRAKLAAIGSATAEALNRYGLRADVVPNAYCAEDLAAALEAHLSGKERILIPRAKEARSVLPDTLRRWGAVVDICQAYCTVAASENSETLTDLLTRRAVDVVTFTSSSAVQNFLALNQAPTDVLDDITIACIGPITARTCQEAGLKKIITAQTYTTAGLAECITDWRIQKS
;
A
#
# COMPACT_ATOMS: atom_id res chain seq x y z
N HIS A 1 -24.10 6.61 42.06
CA HIS A 1 -24.95 7.78 42.37
C HIS A 1 -25.66 8.25 41.11
N TRP A 2 -26.64 7.46 40.66
CA TRP A 2 -27.45 7.76 39.50
C TRP A 2 -28.29 9.03 39.64
N ASP A 3 -28.71 9.32 40.84
CA ASP A 3 -29.43 10.56 41.26
C ASP A 3 -28.64 11.83 40.91
N LYS A 4 -27.31 11.77 41.01
CA LYS A 4 -26.43 12.88 40.64
C LYS A 4 -26.02 12.82 39.18
N LEU A 5 -25.66 11.62 38.70
CA LEU A 5 -25.12 11.44 37.36
C LEU A 5 -26.13 11.79 36.27
N ALA A 6 -27.41 11.41 36.46
CA ALA A 6 -28.41 11.54 35.39
C ALA A 6 -28.65 13.00 34.98
N THR A 7 -28.49 13.98 35.86
CA THR A 7 -28.83 15.40 35.62
C THR A 7 -27.68 16.38 35.80
N ALA A 8 -26.52 15.94 36.34
CA ALA A 8 -25.43 16.84 36.70
C ALA A 8 -24.64 17.40 35.49
N VAL A 9 -24.69 16.75 34.34
CA VAL A 9 -23.91 17.12 33.17
C VAL A 9 -24.73 16.95 31.90
N ASP A 10 -24.42 17.74 30.88
CA ASP A 10 -25.12 17.70 29.58
C ASP A 10 -24.76 16.46 28.78
N THR A 11 -23.49 16.06 28.83
CA THR A 11 -22.98 14.90 28.09
C THR A 11 -22.43 13.83 29.02
N LEU A 12 -22.87 12.60 28.81
CA LEU A 12 -22.36 11.41 29.48
C LEU A 12 -21.71 10.47 28.46
N ILE A 13 -20.57 9.90 28.84
CA ILE A 13 -19.86 8.91 28.04
C ILE A 13 -19.62 7.66 28.91
N PHE A 14 -20.17 6.53 28.46
CA PHE A 14 -19.99 5.25 29.12
C PHE A 14 -19.06 4.36 28.27
N LEU A 15 -17.93 4.03 28.84
CA LEU A 15 -17.04 3.04 28.23
C LEU A 15 -17.50 1.63 28.60
N MET A 16 -17.42 0.70 27.63
CA MET A 16 -17.81 -0.70 27.81
C MET A 16 -19.26 -0.90 28.30
N GLY A 17 -20.15 0.02 27.95
CA GLY A 17 -21.53 0.06 28.46
C GLY A 17 -22.53 -0.85 27.74
N VAL A 18 -22.16 -1.50 26.62
CA VAL A 18 -23.12 -2.20 25.73
C VAL A 18 -23.87 -3.32 26.44
N HIS A 19 -23.18 -4.17 27.19
CA HIS A 19 -23.83 -5.27 27.93
C HIS A 19 -24.81 -4.79 29.01
N ASN A 20 -24.56 -3.62 29.59
CA ASN A 20 -25.37 -3.01 30.63
C ASN A 20 -26.33 -1.93 30.10
N LEU A 21 -26.44 -1.78 28.79
CA LEU A 21 -27.19 -0.70 28.15
C LEU A 21 -28.65 -0.59 28.66
N PRO A 22 -29.43 -1.69 28.74
CA PRO A 22 -30.79 -1.62 29.26
C PRO A 22 -30.87 -1.10 30.71
N SER A 23 -29.90 -1.51 31.55
CA SER A 23 -29.82 -1.05 32.94
C SER A 23 -29.42 0.43 33.02
N ILE A 24 -28.44 0.85 32.27
CA ILE A 24 -27.94 2.23 32.22
C ILE A 24 -29.06 3.18 31.77
N THR A 25 -29.74 2.88 30.69
CA THR A 25 -30.83 3.71 30.14
C THR A 25 -32.00 3.79 31.09
N LYS A 26 -32.40 2.68 31.72
CA LYS A 26 -33.42 2.64 32.74
C LYS A 26 -33.08 3.53 33.95
N GLN A 27 -31.85 3.44 34.46
CA GLN A 27 -31.41 4.27 35.60
C GLN A 27 -31.40 5.76 35.24
N LEU A 28 -30.87 6.13 34.06
CA LEU A 28 -30.86 7.51 33.58
C LEU A 28 -32.27 8.10 33.53
N ILE A 29 -33.25 7.36 32.97
CA ILE A 29 -34.65 7.79 32.92
C ILE A 29 -35.26 7.88 34.31
N THR A 30 -35.07 6.87 35.14
CA THR A 30 -35.62 6.84 36.52
C THR A 30 -35.16 8.02 37.36
N TYR A 31 -33.93 8.48 37.16
CA TYR A 31 -33.34 9.60 37.91
C TYR A 31 -33.40 10.94 37.14
N GLY A 32 -34.30 11.07 36.15
CA GLY A 32 -34.71 12.35 35.57
C GLY A 32 -34.10 12.74 34.24
N ARG A 33 -33.31 11.89 33.62
CA ARG A 33 -32.88 12.13 32.21
C ARG A 33 -34.08 11.89 31.29
N PRO A 34 -34.49 12.84 30.41
CA PRO A 34 -35.59 12.60 29.49
C PRO A 34 -35.33 11.41 28.57
N ALA A 35 -36.32 10.56 28.34
CA ALA A 35 -36.22 9.45 27.42
C ALA A 35 -35.92 9.89 25.96
N SER A 36 -36.31 11.12 25.61
CA SER A 36 -36.05 11.76 24.32
C SER A 36 -34.60 12.28 24.17
N THR A 37 -33.78 12.24 25.22
CA THR A 37 -32.38 12.69 25.12
C THR A 37 -31.64 11.91 24.04
N PRO A 38 -30.96 12.61 23.10
CA PRO A 38 -30.17 11.94 22.06
C PRO A 38 -29.10 11.01 22.63
N ALA A 39 -28.92 9.87 21.99
CA ALA A 39 -27.96 8.87 22.42
C ALA A 39 -27.31 8.19 21.20
N ALA A 40 -26.06 7.78 21.33
CA ALA A 40 -25.36 7.06 20.29
C ALA A 40 -24.44 5.96 20.85
N LEU A 41 -24.31 4.88 20.11
CA LEU A 41 -23.26 3.87 20.28
C LEU A 41 -22.29 4.01 19.13
N VAL A 42 -20.98 4.06 19.43
CA VAL A 42 -19.91 4.08 18.44
C VAL A 42 -18.95 2.92 18.72
N ARG A 43 -18.84 2.03 17.78
CA ARG A 43 -17.92 0.89 17.80
C ARG A 43 -16.80 1.15 16.82
N TRP A 44 -15.56 0.83 17.21
CA TRP A 44 -14.36 0.96 16.38
C TRP A 44 -14.20 2.33 15.70
N GLY A 45 -14.48 3.38 16.45
CA GLY A 45 -14.34 4.77 15.96
C GLY A 45 -13.01 5.00 15.26
N THR A 46 -13.05 5.69 14.12
CA THR A 46 -11.90 5.98 13.23
C THR A 46 -11.23 4.75 12.60
N LYS A 47 -11.97 3.64 12.47
CA LYS A 47 -11.57 2.48 11.66
C LYS A 47 -12.55 2.28 10.50
N ALA A 48 -12.11 1.62 9.45
CA ALA A 48 -12.92 1.40 8.24
C ALA A 48 -14.22 0.59 8.51
N ASP A 49 -14.24 -0.17 9.58
CA ASP A 49 -15.38 -0.95 10.08
C ASP A 49 -16.12 -0.26 11.25
N GLN A 50 -16.00 1.08 11.36
CA GLN A 50 -16.77 1.86 12.35
C GLN A 50 -18.27 1.64 12.16
N GLU A 51 -18.93 1.28 13.27
CA GLU A 51 -20.38 1.18 13.36
C GLU A 51 -20.90 2.27 14.30
N THR A 52 -21.95 2.97 13.86
CA THR A 52 -22.59 4.00 14.69
C THR A 52 -24.09 3.78 14.69
N LEU A 53 -24.68 3.63 15.88
CA LEU A 53 -26.12 3.60 16.08
C LEU A 53 -26.55 4.89 16.79
N VAL A 54 -27.43 5.66 16.15
CA VAL A 54 -28.01 6.88 16.74
C VAL A 54 -29.48 6.63 17.08
N ALA A 55 -29.85 7.05 18.28
CA ALA A 55 -31.20 6.85 18.84
C ALA A 55 -31.45 7.84 19.97
N THR A 56 -32.36 7.52 20.88
CA THR A 56 -32.60 8.23 22.12
C THR A 56 -32.31 7.33 23.35
N VAL A 57 -32.18 7.89 24.52
CA VAL A 57 -32.02 7.11 25.77
C VAL A 57 -33.17 6.10 25.91
N GLY A 58 -34.38 6.45 25.45
CA GLY A 58 -35.57 5.60 25.56
C GLY A 58 -35.59 4.38 24.69
N ASP A 59 -34.95 4.42 23.52
CA ASP A 59 -35.06 3.34 22.50
C ASP A 59 -33.72 2.72 22.05
N ILE A 60 -32.59 3.29 22.46
CA ILE A 60 -31.27 2.82 22.01
C ILE A 60 -31.00 1.37 22.42
N ALA A 61 -31.46 0.94 23.59
CA ALA A 61 -31.25 -0.43 24.07
C ALA A 61 -31.98 -1.45 23.20
N GLU A 62 -33.24 -1.16 22.82
CA GLU A 62 -34.04 -2.00 21.93
C GLU A 62 -33.43 -2.03 20.52
N LYS A 63 -33.07 -0.87 19.97
CA LYS A 63 -32.44 -0.76 18.65
C LYS A 63 -31.09 -1.48 18.58
N ALA A 64 -30.27 -1.36 19.63
CA ALA A 64 -29.00 -2.07 19.71
C ALA A 64 -29.18 -3.59 19.72
N ALA A 65 -30.19 -4.09 20.45
CA ALA A 65 -30.53 -5.49 20.44
C ALA A 65 -31.04 -5.97 19.08
N ALA A 66 -31.91 -5.19 18.43
CA ALA A 66 -32.47 -5.52 17.13
C ALA A 66 -31.43 -5.60 16.01
N CYS A 67 -30.38 -4.76 16.02
CA CYS A 67 -29.29 -4.81 15.06
C CYS A 67 -28.08 -5.64 15.55
N HIS A 68 -28.19 -6.37 16.64
CA HIS A 68 -27.12 -7.16 17.25
C HIS A 68 -25.83 -6.39 17.48
N PHE A 69 -25.93 -5.11 17.92
CA PHE A 69 -24.79 -4.25 18.15
C PHE A 69 -23.86 -4.80 19.25
N GLN A 70 -22.58 -4.94 18.95
CA GLN A 70 -21.64 -5.65 19.82
C GLN A 70 -20.64 -4.74 20.52
N ALA A 71 -20.12 -5.18 21.67
CA ALA A 71 -18.95 -4.63 22.30
C ALA A 71 -17.66 -4.94 21.50
N PRO A 72 -16.59 -4.15 21.62
CA PRO A 72 -16.45 -2.96 22.45
C PRO A 72 -17.05 -1.71 21.76
N ALA A 73 -17.78 -0.89 22.51
CA ALA A 73 -18.31 0.38 21.98
C ALA A 73 -18.38 1.43 23.09
N VAL A 74 -18.41 2.69 22.66
CA VAL A 74 -18.64 3.85 23.50
C VAL A 74 -20.13 4.21 23.40
N PHE A 75 -20.78 4.38 24.57
CA PHE A 75 -22.15 4.86 24.66
C PHE A 75 -22.14 6.35 25.07
N ILE A 76 -22.70 7.20 24.22
CA ILE A 76 -22.74 8.66 24.37
C ILE A 76 -24.18 9.09 24.57
N VAL A 77 -24.44 9.96 25.54
CA VAL A 77 -25.76 10.49 25.85
C VAL A 77 -25.68 12.02 25.97
N GLY A 78 -26.57 12.71 25.31
CA GLY A 78 -26.69 14.16 25.35
C GLY A 78 -26.86 14.81 23.98
N ASP A 79 -27.10 16.12 23.97
CA ASP A 79 -27.36 16.90 22.76
C ASP A 79 -26.16 16.93 21.77
N VAL A 80 -24.94 16.62 22.27
CA VAL A 80 -23.75 16.44 21.45
C VAL A 80 -23.96 15.42 20.31
N VAL A 81 -24.83 14.43 20.50
CA VAL A 81 -25.15 13.43 19.49
C VAL A 81 -25.87 14.07 18.28
N ALA A 82 -26.63 15.14 18.48
CA ALA A 82 -27.30 15.88 17.40
C ALA A 82 -26.29 16.60 16.46
N LEU A 83 -25.05 16.79 16.89
CA LEU A 83 -23.98 17.39 16.05
C LEU A 83 -23.42 16.42 15.01
N ARG A 84 -23.70 15.12 15.15
CA ARG A 84 -23.14 14.09 14.23
C ARG A 84 -23.32 14.44 12.75
N PRO A 85 -24.48 14.85 12.23
CA PRO A 85 -24.62 15.09 10.78
C PRO A 85 -23.68 16.16 10.22
N SER A 86 -23.26 17.12 11.07
CA SER A 86 -22.32 18.18 10.68
C SER A 86 -20.86 17.88 11.04
N MET A 87 -20.62 16.89 11.91
CA MET A 87 -19.28 16.58 12.43
C MET A 87 -18.77 15.19 12.03
N GLN A 88 -19.58 14.37 11.38
CA GLN A 88 -19.12 13.08 10.84
C GLN A 88 -18.10 13.33 9.74
N TRP A 89 -16.88 12.88 9.94
CA TRP A 89 -15.77 13.10 9.02
C TRP A 89 -15.08 11.82 8.58
N PHE A 90 -15.23 10.74 9.34
CA PHE A 90 -14.50 9.50 9.08
C PHE A 90 -15.30 8.55 8.19
N ASP A 91 -16.56 8.30 8.54
CA ASP A 91 -17.47 7.42 7.80
C ASP A 91 -18.03 8.04 6.50
N THR A 92 -17.67 9.31 6.23
CA THR A 92 -17.89 9.99 4.95
C THR A 92 -16.68 9.98 4.02
N LYS A 93 -15.55 9.38 4.44
CA LYS A 93 -14.35 9.26 3.61
C LYS A 93 -14.61 8.39 2.37
N PRO A 94 -13.98 8.69 1.22
CA PRO A 94 -14.33 8.07 -0.05
C PRO A 94 -14.11 6.55 -0.10
N LEU A 95 -13.17 6.02 0.66
CA LEU A 95 -12.88 4.58 0.71
C LEU A 95 -13.39 3.91 1.99
N PHE A 96 -14.20 4.62 2.79
CA PHE A 96 -14.78 4.04 3.99
C PHE A 96 -15.56 2.75 3.71
N GLY A 97 -15.36 1.73 4.54
CA GLY A 97 -15.99 0.42 4.41
C GLY A 97 -15.32 -0.53 3.41
N LEU A 98 -14.27 -0.08 2.68
CA LEU A 98 -13.51 -0.97 1.78
C LEU A 98 -12.36 -1.65 2.52
N THR A 99 -12.16 -2.93 2.22
CA THR A 99 -10.97 -3.70 2.59
C THR A 99 -10.09 -3.90 1.37
N ILE A 100 -8.84 -3.42 1.44
CA ILE A 100 -7.89 -3.41 0.33
C ILE A 100 -6.66 -4.26 0.68
N ALA A 101 -6.41 -5.30 -0.11
CA ALA A 101 -5.18 -6.08 0.00
C ALA A 101 -4.02 -5.39 -0.73
N VAL A 102 -2.97 -5.06 0.02
CA VAL A 102 -1.75 -4.43 -0.49
C VAL A 102 -0.69 -5.52 -0.67
N THR A 103 -0.36 -5.85 -1.93
CA THR A 103 0.53 -6.98 -2.26
C THR A 103 2.01 -6.62 -2.34
N ARG A 104 2.37 -5.37 -2.02
CA ARG A 104 3.76 -4.90 -2.01
C ARG A 104 4.57 -5.52 -0.88
N THR A 105 5.90 -5.52 -1.03
CA THR A 105 6.80 -5.92 0.06
C THR A 105 6.59 -5.05 1.29
N HIS A 106 6.81 -5.59 2.49
CA HIS A 106 6.67 -4.85 3.76
C HIS A 106 7.42 -3.51 3.79
N ALA A 107 8.59 -3.43 3.15
CA ALA A 107 9.35 -2.18 3.08
C ALA A 107 8.67 -1.09 2.22
N GLN A 108 7.84 -1.48 1.25
CA GLN A 108 7.22 -0.57 0.28
C GLN A 108 5.71 -0.38 0.48
N ALA A 109 5.06 -1.24 1.25
CA ALA A 109 3.63 -1.19 1.52
C ALA A 109 3.20 0.08 2.28
N PRO A 110 3.94 0.56 3.32
CA PRO A 110 3.47 1.63 4.19
C PRO A 110 3.05 2.91 3.46
N ALA A 111 3.76 3.30 2.40
CA ALA A 111 3.44 4.51 1.63
C ALA A 111 2.06 4.46 0.95
N LEU A 112 1.64 3.28 0.47
CA LEU A 112 0.32 3.07 -0.12
C LEU A 112 -0.73 2.83 0.95
N THR A 113 -0.43 1.98 1.94
CA THR A 113 -1.30 1.65 3.08
C THR A 113 -1.77 2.91 3.80
N HIS A 114 -0.83 3.76 4.23
CA HIS A 114 -1.15 5.00 4.94
C HIS A 114 -2.09 5.89 4.13
N ARG A 115 -1.82 6.07 2.83
CA ARG A 115 -2.65 6.90 1.95
C ARG A 115 -4.07 6.35 1.78
N LEU A 116 -4.22 5.03 1.65
CA LEU A 116 -5.54 4.40 1.54
C LEU A 116 -6.31 4.47 2.87
N GLU A 117 -5.63 4.32 4.00
CA GLU A 117 -6.21 4.45 5.33
C GLU A 117 -6.62 5.90 5.66
N GLU A 118 -5.84 6.88 5.21
CA GLU A 118 -6.23 8.30 5.29
C GLU A 118 -7.55 8.56 4.53
N LEU A 119 -7.81 7.83 3.46
CA LEU A 119 -9.05 7.88 2.68
C LEU A 119 -10.17 7.01 3.26
N GLY A 120 -9.94 6.33 4.38
CA GLY A 120 -10.95 5.56 5.13
C GLY A 120 -10.97 4.06 4.86
N ALA A 121 -10.09 3.52 4.03
CA ALA A 121 -10.02 2.09 3.77
C ALA A 121 -9.43 1.32 4.96
N ARG A 122 -9.73 0.02 5.03
CA ARG A 122 -8.98 -0.98 5.79
C ARG A 122 -7.94 -1.60 4.88
N CYS A 123 -6.66 -1.49 5.23
CA CYS A 123 -5.59 -2.12 4.47
C CYS A 123 -5.12 -3.42 5.12
N LEU A 124 -4.92 -4.45 4.30
CA LEU A 124 -4.34 -5.72 4.68
C LEU A 124 -3.05 -5.90 3.89
N GLU A 125 -1.92 -5.85 4.57
CA GLU A 125 -0.63 -6.11 3.91
C GLU A 125 -0.45 -7.61 3.73
N VAL A 126 -0.49 -8.04 2.48
CA VAL A 126 -0.29 -9.44 2.07
C VAL A 126 0.78 -9.46 0.96
N PRO A 127 2.05 -9.26 1.31
CA PRO A 127 3.13 -9.30 0.34
C PRO A 127 3.12 -10.62 -0.43
N THR A 128 3.12 -10.54 -1.75
CA THR A 128 3.21 -11.73 -2.63
C THR A 128 4.64 -12.02 -3.05
N ILE A 129 5.54 -11.06 -2.83
CA ILE A 129 6.95 -11.17 -3.14
C ILE A 129 7.80 -10.78 -1.92
N ARG A 130 8.95 -11.42 -1.83
CA ARG A 130 10.01 -11.08 -0.89
C ARG A 130 11.30 -10.82 -1.66
N ILE A 131 12.03 -9.78 -1.24
CA ILE A 131 13.36 -9.49 -1.74
C ILE A 131 14.37 -10.28 -0.90
N THR A 132 15.23 -11.04 -1.59
CA THR A 132 16.27 -11.84 -0.96
C THR A 132 17.64 -11.49 -1.54
N PRO A 133 18.72 -11.84 -0.86
CA PRO A 133 20.06 -11.74 -1.42
C PRO A 133 20.17 -12.40 -2.78
N PRO A 134 21.10 -11.95 -3.65
CA PRO A 134 21.37 -12.59 -4.92
C PRO A 134 21.93 -14.01 -4.74
N THR A 135 21.82 -14.85 -5.77
CA THR A 135 22.22 -16.27 -5.69
C THR A 135 23.72 -16.49 -5.59
N ASP A 136 24.52 -15.49 -5.93
CA ASP A 136 25.99 -15.47 -5.83
C ASP A 136 26.50 -14.81 -4.57
N ASP A 137 25.63 -14.62 -3.58
CA ASP A 137 25.95 -13.94 -2.31
C ASP A 137 26.66 -12.59 -2.51
N TYR A 138 26.19 -11.80 -3.49
CA TYR A 138 26.72 -10.48 -3.87
C TYR A 138 28.11 -10.49 -4.53
N GLN A 139 28.69 -11.63 -4.89
CA GLN A 139 30.06 -11.68 -5.43
C GLN A 139 30.24 -10.72 -6.62
N ALA A 140 29.39 -10.79 -7.62
CA ALA A 140 29.49 -9.92 -8.81
C ALA A 140 29.32 -8.43 -8.46
N LEU A 141 28.46 -8.11 -7.50
CA LEU A 141 28.24 -6.74 -7.06
C LEU A 141 29.43 -6.20 -6.26
N ASP A 142 30.04 -7.01 -5.40
CA ASP A 142 31.22 -6.65 -4.61
C ASP A 142 32.44 -6.42 -5.50
N GLU A 143 32.65 -7.26 -6.50
CA GLU A 143 33.70 -7.06 -7.51
C GLU A 143 33.48 -5.75 -8.28
N ALA A 144 32.24 -5.42 -8.65
CA ALA A 144 31.92 -4.16 -9.30
C ALA A 144 32.13 -2.96 -8.38
N ILE A 145 31.74 -3.06 -7.10
CA ILE A 145 32.00 -2.03 -6.06
C ILE A 145 33.51 -1.83 -5.87
N GLY A 146 34.31 -2.91 -5.93
CA GLY A 146 35.76 -2.83 -5.83
C GLY A 146 36.40 -1.95 -6.93
N ARG A 147 35.81 -1.96 -8.12
CA ARG A 147 36.27 -1.18 -9.29
C ARG A 147 35.35 -0.03 -9.68
N LEU A 148 34.55 0.50 -8.74
CA LEU A 148 33.50 1.49 -9.01
C LEU A 148 34.01 2.74 -9.74
N ALA A 149 35.23 3.19 -9.45
CA ALA A 149 35.87 4.32 -10.13
C ALA A 149 36.13 4.13 -11.64
N SER A 150 36.02 2.90 -12.15
CA SER A 150 36.21 2.58 -13.57
C SER A 150 34.91 2.72 -14.40
N TYR A 151 33.78 2.92 -13.76
CA TYR A 151 32.52 3.11 -14.46
C TYR A 151 32.25 4.58 -14.77
N ASP A 152 31.73 4.82 -15.97
CA ASP A 152 31.27 6.14 -16.41
C ASP A 152 29.81 6.37 -16.02
N TRP A 153 29.03 5.28 -15.93
CA TRP A 153 27.61 5.29 -15.56
C TRP A 153 27.25 4.18 -14.58
N VAL A 154 26.34 4.48 -13.64
CA VAL A 154 25.60 3.48 -12.86
C VAL A 154 24.11 3.68 -13.14
N ILE A 155 23.45 2.66 -13.64
CA ILE A 155 22.04 2.73 -14.07
C ILE A 155 21.19 1.88 -13.14
N PHE A 156 20.19 2.51 -12.51
CA PHE A 156 19.25 1.84 -11.63
C PHE A 156 17.88 1.68 -12.29
N THR A 157 17.42 0.42 -12.34
CA THR A 157 16.14 0.05 -12.93
C THR A 157 15.06 -0.26 -11.90
N SER A 158 15.34 -0.06 -10.61
CA SER A 158 14.37 -0.24 -9.51
C SER A 158 14.86 0.41 -8.22
N THR A 159 13.94 0.75 -7.32
CA THR A 159 14.25 1.18 -5.94
C THR A 159 15.02 0.12 -5.17
N ASN A 160 14.64 -1.16 -5.31
CA ASN A 160 15.33 -2.27 -4.67
C ASN A 160 16.79 -2.40 -5.12
N GLY A 161 17.08 -2.11 -6.41
CA GLY A 161 18.45 -2.08 -6.91
C GLY A 161 19.28 -0.96 -6.30
N VAL A 162 18.68 0.22 -6.08
CA VAL A 162 19.32 1.33 -5.35
C VAL A 162 19.62 0.89 -3.92
N ASP A 163 18.63 0.44 -3.18
CA ASP A 163 18.77 0.08 -1.78
C ASP A 163 19.81 -1.06 -1.58
N ALA A 164 19.76 -2.11 -2.42
CA ALA A 164 20.72 -3.21 -2.36
C ALA A 164 22.15 -2.75 -2.67
N PHE A 165 22.34 -1.91 -3.68
CA PHE A 165 23.64 -1.37 -4.05
C PHE A 165 24.25 -0.53 -2.90
N PHE A 166 23.51 0.44 -2.36
CA PHE A 166 24.02 1.30 -1.29
C PHE A 166 24.20 0.55 0.03
N HIS A 167 23.32 -0.38 0.35
CA HIS A 167 23.51 -1.26 1.51
C HIS A 167 24.82 -2.07 1.38
N ARG A 168 25.10 -2.61 0.17
CA ARG A 168 26.32 -3.37 -0.07
C ARG A 168 27.57 -2.47 -0.08
N LEU A 169 27.44 -1.25 -0.62
CA LEU A 169 28.49 -0.24 -0.57
C LEU A 169 28.87 0.11 0.88
N GLN A 170 27.89 0.30 1.75
CA GLN A 170 28.08 0.56 3.18
C GLN A 170 28.71 -0.64 3.89
N HIS A 171 28.33 -1.87 3.54
CA HIS A 171 28.96 -3.09 4.08
C HIS A 171 30.45 -3.13 3.82
N HIS A 172 30.92 -2.57 2.71
CA HIS A 172 32.35 -2.41 2.40
C HIS A 172 32.97 -1.14 3.01
N GLY A 173 32.32 -0.48 3.95
CA GLY A 173 32.82 0.74 4.60
C GLY A 173 32.91 1.95 3.67
N ARG A 174 32.18 1.94 2.55
CA ARG A 174 32.12 3.02 1.55
C ARG A 174 30.79 3.74 1.60
N ASP A 175 30.75 4.94 1.07
CA ASP A 175 29.53 5.74 0.92
C ASP A 175 29.38 6.27 -0.52
N SER A 176 28.40 7.15 -0.74
CA SER A 176 28.09 7.72 -2.07
C SER A 176 29.28 8.40 -2.75
N ARG A 177 30.30 8.85 -2.01
CA ARG A 177 31.54 9.46 -2.56
C ARG A 177 32.35 8.45 -3.37
N ALA A 178 32.15 7.16 -3.17
CA ALA A 178 32.84 6.10 -3.93
C ALA A 178 32.41 6.05 -5.41
N LEU A 179 31.26 6.64 -5.76
CA LEU A 179 30.80 6.79 -7.15
C LEU A 179 31.71 7.72 -7.96
N GLY A 180 32.45 8.64 -7.28
CA GLY A 180 33.38 9.54 -7.93
C GLY A 180 32.73 10.39 -8.99
N ARG A 181 33.15 10.20 -10.26
CA ARG A 181 32.64 10.93 -11.43
C ARG A 181 31.52 10.20 -12.19
N ALA A 182 31.16 9.00 -11.78
CA ALA A 182 30.16 8.21 -12.48
C ALA A 182 28.83 8.95 -12.50
N LYS A 183 28.22 9.07 -13.67
CA LYS A 183 26.88 9.60 -13.85
C LYS A 183 25.83 8.56 -13.46
N LEU A 184 24.67 9.03 -13.04
CA LEU A 184 23.59 8.19 -12.55
C LEU A 184 22.37 8.27 -13.46
N ALA A 185 21.79 7.13 -13.79
CA ALA A 185 20.50 7.08 -14.48
C ALA A 185 19.49 6.26 -13.68
N ALA A 186 18.26 6.71 -13.66
CA ALA A 186 17.14 6.03 -12.99
C ALA A 186 16.00 5.80 -13.97
N ILE A 187 15.40 4.62 -13.94
CA ILE A 187 14.31 4.25 -14.86
C ILE A 187 13.05 5.11 -14.68
N GLY A 188 12.89 5.76 -13.53
CA GLY A 188 11.72 6.58 -13.26
C GLY A 188 11.83 7.35 -11.95
N SER A 189 10.81 8.16 -11.66
CA SER A 189 10.80 9.08 -10.53
C SER A 189 11.01 8.41 -9.17
N ALA A 190 10.35 7.26 -8.92
CA ALA A 190 10.50 6.54 -7.67
C ALA A 190 11.95 6.03 -7.44
N THR A 191 12.64 5.62 -8.52
CA THR A 191 14.05 5.19 -8.46
C THR A 191 14.97 6.40 -8.26
N ALA A 192 14.67 7.53 -8.89
CA ALA A 192 15.39 8.78 -8.68
C ALA A 192 15.22 9.29 -7.24
N GLU A 193 14.02 9.20 -6.68
CA GLU A 193 13.77 9.54 -5.27
C GLU A 193 14.51 8.61 -4.30
N ALA A 194 14.63 7.32 -4.64
CA ALA A 194 15.46 6.41 -3.87
C ALA A 194 16.94 6.85 -3.83
N LEU A 195 17.48 7.38 -4.94
CA LEU A 195 18.83 7.96 -4.96
C LEU A 195 18.94 9.22 -4.09
N ASN A 196 17.90 10.06 -4.05
CA ASN A 196 17.88 11.26 -3.21
C ASN A 196 18.05 10.94 -1.73
N ARG A 197 17.57 9.76 -1.24
CA ARG A 197 17.78 9.31 0.14
C ARG A 197 19.26 9.11 0.50
N TYR A 198 20.10 8.87 -0.50
CA TYR A 198 21.54 8.75 -0.37
C TYR A 198 22.30 10.05 -0.75
N GLY A 199 21.56 11.17 -0.88
CA GLY A 199 22.14 12.49 -1.21
C GLY A 199 22.54 12.65 -2.67
N LEU A 200 22.00 11.82 -3.58
CA LEU A 200 22.38 11.78 -4.98
C LEU A 200 21.19 12.16 -5.88
N ARG A 201 21.48 12.80 -7.01
CA ARG A 201 20.51 13.06 -8.08
C ARG A 201 20.87 12.23 -9.29
N ALA A 202 19.85 11.68 -9.96
CA ALA A 202 20.04 11.05 -11.27
C ALA A 202 20.28 12.15 -12.33
N ASP A 203 21.27 11.93 -13.19
CA ASP A 203 21.58 12.80 -14.34
C ASP A 203 20.55 12.58 -15.46
N VAL A 204 20.01 11.34 -15.58
CA VAL A 204 19.02 10.99 -16.58
C VAL A 204 17.86 10.24 -15.94
N VAL A 205 16.63 10.73 -16.18
CA VAL A 205 15.35 10.09 -15.81
C VAL A 205 14.42 10.27 -17.00
N PRO A 206 13.90 9.21 -17.63
CA PRO A 206 12.99 9.31 -18.78
C PRO A 206 11.59 9.77 -18.34
N ASN A 207 10.81 10.27 -19.30
CA ASN A 207 9.42 10.69 -19.05
C ASN A 207 8.45 9.50 -18.91
N ALA A 208 8.66 8.41 -19.65
CA ALA A 208 7.96 7.15 -19.48
C ALA A 208 8.88 6.14 -18.79
N TYR A 209 8.34 5.40 -17.83
CA TYR A 209 9.12 4.61 -16.87
C TYR A 209 9.38 3.18 -17.37
N CYS A 210 9.96 3.05 -18.56
CA CYS A 210 10.32 1.77 -19.16
C CYS A 210 11.78 1.71 -19.61
N ALA A 211 12.27 0.51 -19.90
CA ALA A 211 13.66 0.26 -20.30
C ALA A 211 13.99 0.90 -21.65
N GLU A 212 13.03 0.90 -22.55
CA GLU A 212 13.11 1.46 -23.89
C GLU A 212 13.30 2.98 -23.85
N ASP A 213 12.50 3.67 -23.05
CA ASP A 213 12.58 5.13 -22.91
C ASP A 213 13.84 5.56 -22.14
N LEU A 214 14.29 4.76 -21.17
CA LEU A 214 15.57 5.01 -20.51
C LEU A 214 16.74 4.88 -21.49
N ALA A 215 16.70 3.86 -22.35
CA ALA A 215 17.71 3.71 -23.41
C ALA A 215 17.70 4.96 -24.33
N ALA A 216 16.54 5.34 -24.85
CA ALA A 216 16.40 6.52 -25.71
C ALA A 216 16.89 7.83 -25.03
N ALA A 217 16.59 8.02 -23.74
CA ALA A 217 17.07 9.17 -22.98
C ALA A 217 18.61 9.17 -22.80
N LEU A 218 19.22 7.99 -22.73
CA LEU A 218 20.67 7.84 -22.60
C LEU A 218 21.42 8.03 -23.92
N GLU A 219 20.78 7.85 -25.09
CA GLU A 219 21.43 7.88 -26.41
C GLU A 219 22.25 9.17 -26.64
N ALA A 220 21.70 10.32 -26.26
CA ALA A 220 22.38 11.62 -26.40
C ALA A 220 23.56 11.83 -25.44
N HIS A 221 23.73 10.95 -24.48
CA HIS A 221 24.77 11.03 -23.43
C HIS A 221 25.90 10.03 -23.59
N LEU A 222 25.77 9.09 -24.54
CA LEU A 222 26.72 8.02 -24.75
C LEU A 222 27.49 8.20 -26.06
N SER A 223 28.80 7.89 -26.04
CA SER A 223 29.69 7.92 -27.21
C SER A 223 29.98 6.49 -27.74
N GLY A 224 29.49 5.45 -27.03
CA GLY A 224 29.69 4.06 -27.39
C GLY A 224 31.00 3.44 -26.87
N LYS A 225 31.62 4.04 -25.86
CA LYS A 225 32.84 3.52 -25.21
C LYS A 225 32.74 3.45 -23.69
N GLU A 226 31.58 3.86 -23.15
CA GLU A 226 31.37 3.94 -21.71
C GLU A 226 31.33 2.59 -21.08
N ARG A 227 31.86 2.54 -19.84
CA ARG A 227 31.65 1.41 -18.92
C ARG A 227 30.45 1.71 -18.05
N ILE A 228 29.47 0.83 -18.12
CA ILE A 228 28.17 0.99 -17.47
C ILE A 228 27.96 -0.15 -16.48
N LEU A 229 27.63 0.18 -15.24
CA LEU A 229 27.20 -0.77 -14.22
C LEU A 229 25.67 -0.74 -14.13
N ILE A 230 25.03 -1.92 -14.14
CA ILE A 230 23.58 -2.07 -13.92
C ILE A 230 23.33 -3.04 -12.76
N PRO A 231 23.21 -2.54 -11.51
CA PRO A 231 22.78 -3.37 -10.39
C PRO A 231 21.26 -3.62 -10.51
N ARG A 232 20.83 -4.89 -10.64
CA ARG A 232 19.42 -5.21 -10.92
C ARG A 232 18.99 -6.56 -10.38
N ALA A 233 17.69 -6.87 -10.47
CA ALA A 233 17.19 -8.21 -10.20
C ALA A 233 17.71 -9.23 -11.23
N LYS A 234 17.77 -10.50 -10.83
CA LYS A 234 18.14 -11.62 -11.71
C LYS A 234 17.20 -11.72 -12.92
N GLU A 235 15.90 -11.64 -12.69
CA GLU A 235 14.83 -11.87 -13.68
C GLU A 235 14.47 -10.61 -14.50
N ALA A 236 15.29 -9.56 -14.47
CA ALA A 236 15.00 -8.34 -15.21
C ALA A 236 15.19 -8.54 -16.72
N ARG A 237 14.38 -7.85 -17.55
CA ARG A 237 14.45 -7.94 -19.03
C ARG A 237 15.80 -7.45 -19.57
N SER A 238 16.29 -8.07 -20.64
CA SER A 238 17.59 -7.76 -21.24
C SER A 238 17.58 -6.54 -22.20
N VAL A 239 16.43 -5.94 -22.48
CA VAL A 239 16.27 -4.87 -23.48
C VAL A 239 17.26 -3.73 -23.27
N LEU A 240 17.36 -3.17 -22.09
CA LEU A 240 18.26 -2.04 -21.81
C LEU A 240 19.74 -2.41 -21.98
N PRO A 241 20.29 -3.44 -21.32
CA PRO A 241 21.71 -3.78 -21.52
C PRO A 241 22.04 -4.19 -22.96
N ASP A 242 21.15 -4.87 -23.67
CA ASP A 242 21.39 -5.28 -25.06
C ASP A 242 21.40 -4.07 -26.00
N THR A 243 20.56 -3.06 -25.74
CA THR A 243 20.57 -1.80 -26.50
C THR A 243 21.86 -1.02 -26.27
N LEU A 244 22.28 -0.89 -25.00
CA LEU A 244 23.53 -0.18 -24.66
C LEU A 244 24.76 -0.86 -25.28
N ARG A 245 24.80 -2.20 -25.27
CA ARG A 245 25.88 -2.98 -25.92
C ARG A 245 25.89 -2.78 -27.44
N ARG A 246 24.73 -2.75 -28.10
CA ARG A 246 24.62 -2.45 -29.54
C ARG A 246 25.17 -1.07 -29.90
N TRP A 247 25.11 -0.13 -28.98
CA TRP A 247 25.72 1.21 -29.15
C TRP A 247 27.23 1.23 -28.81
N GLY A 248 27.82 0.10 -28.45
CA GLY A 248 29.25 -0.06 -28.22
C GLY A 248 29.68 0.08 -26.76
N ALA A 249 28.76 0.31 -25.81
CA ALA A 249 29.10 0.41 -24.40
C ALA A 249 29.50 -0.96 -23.81
N VAL A 250 30.42 -0.93 -22.84
CA VAL A 250 30.77 -2.11 -22.02
C VAL A 250 29.83 -2.16 -20.83
N VAL A 251 28.93 -3.15 -20.80
CA VAL A 251 27.87 -3.23 -19.78
C VAL A 251 28.11 -4.39 -18.84
N ASP A 252 28.41 -4.06 -17.58
CA ASP A 252 28.50 -4.99 -16.46
C ASP A 252 27.13 -5.06 -15.76
N ILE A 253 26.53 -6.24 -15.74
CA ILE A 253 25.28 -6.51 -15.03
C ILE A 253 25.61 -7.25 -13.75
N CYS A 254 25.18 -6.70 -12.59
CA CYS A 254 25.34 -7.36 -11.31
C CYS A 254 23.95 -7.67 -10.73
N GLN A 255 23.79 -8.91 -10.30
CA GLN A 255 22.62 -9.31 -9.56
C GLN A 255 22.69 -8.67 -8.16
N ALA A 256 21.83 -7.67 -7.90
CA ALA A 256 21.80 -6.98 -6.63
C ALA A 256 20.79 -7.61 -5.64
N TYR A 257 19.78 -8.30 -6.15
CA TYR A 257 18.76 -8.99 -5.36
C TYR A 257 18.01 -10.03 -6.20
N CYS A 258 17.30 -10.92 -5.52
CA CYS A 258 16.28 -11.80 -6.14
C CYS A 258 14.89 -11.39 -5.64
N THR A 259 13.90 -11.60 -6.49
CA THR A 259 12.49 -11.52 -6.12
C THR A 259 11.93 -12.94 -6.06
N VAL A 260 11.49 -13.37 -4.88
CA VAL A 260 10.91 -14.71 -4.68
C VAL A 260 9.47 -14.58 -4.18
N ALA A 261 8.67 -15.62 -4.39
CA ALA A 261 7.32 -15.68 -3.84
C ALA A 261 7.38 -15.70 -2.30
N ALA A 262 6.49 -14.94 -1.66
CA ALA A 262 6.33 -14.91 -0.20
C ALA A 262 5.38 -16.03 0.24
N SER A 263 5.84 -17.27 0.16
CA SER A 263 5.03 -18.48 0.42
C SER A 263 4.44 -18.53 1.83
N GLU A 264 5.04 -17.87 2.78
CA GLU A 264 4.54 -17.71 4.15
C GLU A 264 3.16 -17.03 4.21
N ASN A 265 2.78 -16.26 3.20
CA ASN A 265 1.51 -15.54 3.14
C ASN A 265 0.41 -16.32 2.37
N SER A 266 0.69 -17.51 1.85
CA SER A 266 -0.25 -18.28 1.03
C SER A 266 -1.54 -18.63 1.78
N GLU A 267 -1.44 -19.11 3.02
CA GLU A 267 -2.61 -19.44 3.85
C GLU A 267 -3.44 -18.20 4.16
N THR A 268 -2.79 -17.11 4.58
CA THR A 268 -3.46 -15.84 4.89
C THR A 268 -4.19 -15.29 3.67
N LEU A 269 -3.53 -15.29 2.51
CA LEU A 269 -4.12 -14.85 1.25
C LEU A 269 -5.35 -15.69 0.89
N THR A 270 -5.21 -17.00 0.93
CA THR A 270 -6.28 -17.96 0.60
C THR A 270 -7.49 -17.80 1.53
N ASP A 271 -7.26 -17.65 2.84
CA ASP A 271 -8.33 -17.44 3.83
C ASP A 271 -9.07 -16.10 3.56
N LEU A 272 -8.35 -15.01 3.35
CA LEU A 272 -8.94 -13.71 3.06
C LEU A 272 -9.80 -13.72 1.79
N LEU A 273 -9.33 -14.38 0.75
CA LEU A 273 -10.08 -14.49 -0.51
C LEU A 273 -11.30 -15.41 -0.36
N THR A 274 -11.14 -16.56 0.25
CA THR A 274 -12.24 -17.52 0.45
C THR A 274 -13.37 -16.94 1.30
N ARG A 275 -13.06 -16.15 2.31
CA ARG A 275 -14.06 -15.44 3.14
C ARG A 275 -14.64 -14.20 2.46
N ARG A 276 -14.20 -13.87 1.24
CA ARG A 276 -14.59 -12.63 0.54
C ARG A 276 -14.35 -11.38 1.41
N ALA A 277 -13.25 -11.40 2.17
CA ALA A 277 -12.89 -10.34 3.11
C ALA A 277 -12.14 -9.16 2.45
N VAL A 278 -11.99 -9.19 1.11
CA VAL A 278 -11.23 -8.21 0.33
C VAL A 278 -12.08 -7.69 -0.82
N ASP A 279 -12.22 -6.38 -0.94
CA ASP A 279 -12.94 -5.71 -2.03
C ASP A 279 -12.01 -5.35 -3.18
N VAL A 280 -10.76 -4.98 -2.88
CA VAL A 280 -9.78 -4.54 -3.86
C VAL A 280 -8.43 -5.21 -3.58
N VAL A 281 -7.76 -5.68 -4.64
CA VAL A 281 -6.36 -6.12 -4.59
C VAL A 281 -5.51 -5.16 -5.42
N THR A 282 -4.39 -4.67 -4.86
CA THR A 282 -3.50 -3.74 -5.54
C THR A 282 -2.27 -4.43 -6.09
N PHE A 283 -1.92 -4.16 -7.34
CA PHE A 283 -0.68 -4.64 -7.97
C PHE A 283 0.18 -3.50 -8.49
N THR A 284 1.45 -3.52 -8.13
CA THR A 284 2.44 -2.52 -8.57
C THR A 284 3.52 -3.08 -9.49
N SER A 285 3.43 -4.35 -9.86
CA SER A 285 4.32 -5.00 -10.84
C SER A 285 3.70 -6.29 -11.39
N SER A 286 4.14 -6.71 -12.57
CA SER A 286 3.75 -8.00 -13.17
C SER A 286 4.21 -9.20 -12.33
N SER A 287 5.37 -9.11 -11.69
CA SER A 287 5.84 -10.17 -10.79
C SER A 287 4.95 -10.35 -9.55
N ALA A 288 4.38 -9.25 -9.02
CA ALA A 288 3.42 -9.34 -7.93
C ALA A 288 2.14 -10.08 -8.35
N VAL A 289 1.65 -9.85 -9.58
CA VAL A 289 0.49 -10.57 -10.16
C VAL A 289 0.79 -12.07 -10.28
N GLN A 290 1.92 -12.42 -10.89
CA GLN A 290 2.31 -13.82 -11.09
C GLN A 290 2.46 -14.57 -9.79
N ASN A 291 3.13 -13.96 -8.81
CA ASN A 291 3.30 -14.58 -7.49
C ASN A 291 1.99 -14.64 -6.69
N PHE A 292 1.11 -13.63 -6.80
CA PHE A 292 -0.21 -13.67 -6.21
C PHE A 292 -1.00 -14.89 -6.69
N LEU A 293 -1.02 -15.12 -8.00
CA LEU A 293 -1.72 -16.25 -8.59
C LEU A 293 -1.10 -17.60 -8.21
N ALA A 294 0.24 -17.66 -8.12
CA ALA A 294 0.96 -18.85 -7.69
C ALA A 294 0.73 -19.19 -6.20
N LEU A 295 0.55 -18.17 -5.35
CA LEU A 295 0.28 -18.33 -3.91
C LEU A 295 -1.19 -18.60 -3.62
N ASN A 296 -2.10 -18.15 -4.48
CA ASN A 296 -3.53 -18.28 -4.27
C ASN A 296 -3.98 -19.73 -4.47
N GLN A 297 -4.59 -20.31 -3.46
CA GLN A 297 -5.23 -21.61 -3.50
C GLN A 297 -6.77 -21.53 -3.42
N ALA A 298 -7.34 -20.31 -3.33
CA ALA A 298 -8.77 -20.13 -3.36
C ALA A 298 -9.35 -20.42 -4.76
N PRO A 299 -10.63 -20.79 -4.85
CA PRO A 299 -11.32 -20.98 -6.12
C PRO A 299 -11.24 -19.73 -7.00
N THR A 300 -11.09 -19.92 -8.31
CA THR A 300 -10.87 -18.79 -9.25
C THR A 300 -12.07 -17.87 -9.38
N ASP A 301 -13.29 -18.36 -9.15
CA ASP A 301 -14.53 -17.58 -9.16
C ASP A 301 -14.58 -16.50 -8.06
N VAL A 302 -13.85 -16.69 -6.98
CA VAL A 302 -13.76 -15.68 -5.90
C VAL A 302 -13.12 -14.39 -6.41
N LEU A 303 -12.16 -14.49 -7.34
CA LEU A 303 -11.47 -13.33 -7.92
C LEU A 303 -12.36 -12.53 -8.88
N ASP A 304 -13.45 -13.12 -9.39
CA ASP A 304 -14.39 -12.46 -10.28
C ASP A 304 -15.17 -11.30 -9.60
N ASP A 305 -15.30 -11.35 -8.29
CA ASP A 305 -15.98 -10.32 -7.52
C ASP A 305 -15.05 -9.21 -7.02
N ILE A 306 -13.75 -9.47 -6.99
CA ILE A 306 -12.73 -8.55 -6.46
C ILE A 306 -12.28 -7.57 -7.54
N THR A 307 -12.14 -6.30 -7.19
CA THR A 307 -11.56 -5.29 -8.08
C THR A 307 -10.04 -5.34 -8.02
N ILE A 308 -9.40 -5.40 -9.17
CA ILE A 308 -7.95 -5.46 -9.32
C ILE A 308 -7.44 -4.07 -9.71
N ALA A 309 -6.70 -3.42 -8.82
CA ALA A 309 -6.14 -2.09 -9.04
C ALA A 309 -4.66 -2.19 -9.45
N CYS A 310 -4.36 -1.79 -10.68
CA CYS A 310 -3.02 -1.85 -11.27
C CYS A 310 -2.36 -0.48 -11.33
N ILE A 311 -1.07 -0.41 -10.97
CA ILE A 311 -0.31 0.84 -11.01
C ILE A 311 -0.11 1.38 -12.42
N GLY A 312 -0.21 0.53 -13.44
CA GLY A 312 0.00 0.94 -14.83
C GLY A 312 -0.35 -0.16 -15.85
N PRO A 313 -0.28 0.16 -17.15
CA PRO A 313 -0.79 -0.68 -18.24
C PRO A 313 -0.06 -2.03 -18.40
N ILE A 314 1.23 -2.09 -18.08
CA ILE A 314 1.99 -3.35 -18.15
C ILE A 314 1.48 -4.35 -17.12
N THR A 315 1.25 -3.89 -15.89
CA THR A 315 0.67 -4.70 -14.80
C THR A 315 -0.77 -5.11 -15.13
N ALA A 316 -1.57 -4.18 -15.68
CA ALA A 316 -2.95 -4.46 -16.09
C ALA A 316 -3.02 -5.52 -17.18
N ARG A 317 -2.12 -5.46 -18.18
CA ARG A 317 -2.01 -6.49 -19.24
C ARG A 317 -1.71 -7.86 -18.64
N THR A 318 -0.77 -7.95 -17.70
CA THR A 318 -0.46 -9.22 -17.02
C THR A 318 -1.70 -9.78 -16.30
N CYS A 319 -2.50 -8.91 -15.66
CA CYS A 319 -3.75 -9.32 -15.04
C CYS A 319 -4.79 -9.83 -16.05
N GLN A 320 -4.91 -9.16 -17.23
CA GLN A 320 -5.81 -9.57 -18.31
C GLN A 320 -5.39 -10.93 -18.91
N GLU A 321 -4.11 -11.10 -19.18
CA GLU A 321 -3.53 -12.36 -19.69
C GLU A 321 -3.73 -13.53 -18.70
N ALA A 322 -3.79 -13.21 -17.40
CA ALA A 322 -4.09 -14.15 -16.33
C ALA A 322 -5.59 -14.42 -16.12
N GLY A 323 -6.48 -13.79 -16.90
CA GLY A 323 -7.92 -14.00 -16.84
C GLY A 323 -8.65 -13.24 -15.73
N LEU A 324 -8.01 -12.28 -15.05
CA LEU A 324 -8.67 -11.41 -14.06
C LEU A 324 -9.61 -10.43 -14.76
N LYS A 325 -10.82 -10.19 -14.18
CA LYS A 325 -11.92 -9.53 -14.91
C LYS A 325 -12.12 -8.06 -14.58
N LYS A 326 -12.20 -7.70 -13.28
CA LYS A 326 -12.52 -6.33 -12.82
C LYS A 326 -11.25 -5.53 -12.62
N ILE A 327 -10.64 -5.04 -13.70
CA ILE A 327 -9.34 -4.36 -13.67
C ILE A 327 -9.54 -2.85 -13.81
N ILE A 328 -8.95 -2.08 -12.90
CA ILE A 328 -8.78 -0.63 -12.98
C ILE A 328 -7.29 -0.30 -13.03
N THR A 329 -6.93 0.77 -13.76
CA THR A 329 -5.53 1.12 -14.01
C THR A 329 -5.30 2.59 -13.69
N ALA A 330 -4.28 2.88 -12.90
CA ALA A 330 -3.89 4.25 -12.59
C ALA A 330 -3.40 4.98 -13.83
N GLN A 331 -3.74 6.26 -13.96
CA GLN A 331 -3.26 7.13 -15.03
C GLN A 331 -1.83 7.63 -14.76
N THR A 332 -1.54 7.90 -13.49
CA THR A 332 -0.18 8.23 -13.03
C THR A 332 0.41 7.01 -12.32
N TYR A 333 1.56 6.53 -12.78
CA TYR A 333 2.17 5.25 -12.36
C TYR A 333 2.91 5.38 -11.02
N THR A 334 2.21 5.91 -10.02
CA THR A 334 2.70 6.13 -8.66
C THR A 334 1.72 5.54 -7.64
N THR A 335 2.16 5.39 -6.39
CA THR A 335 1.27 4.97 -5.29
C THR A 335 0.14 5.99 -5.07
N ALA A 336 0.41 7.28 -5.30
CA ALA A 336 -0.59 8.33 -5.26
C ALA A 336 -1.65 8.13 -6.34
N GLY A 337 -1.24 7.97 -7.60
CA GLY A 337 -2.17 7.74 -8.70
C GLY A 337 -2.96 6.43 -8.57
N LEU A 338 -2.37 5.39 -7.94
CA LEU A 338 -3.10 4.16 -7.66
C LEU A 338 -4.21 4.38 -6.62
N ALA A 339 -3.95 5.16 -5.56
CA ALA A 339 -4.97 5.51 -4.57
C ALA A 339 -6.08 6.39 -5.18
N GLU A 340 -5.72 7.36 -6.03
CA GLU A 340 -6.67 8.17 -6.80
C GLU A 340 -7.57 7.31 -7.70
N CYS A 341 -6.97 6.36 -8.44
CA CYS A 341 -7.72 5.44 -9.30
C CYS A 341 -8.76 4.62 -8.51
N ILE A 342 -8.40 4.12 -7.33
CA ILE A 342 -9.32 3.37 -6.46
C ILE A 342 -10.44 4.30 -5.96
N THR A 343 -10.11 5.53 -5.61
CA THR A 343 -11.08 6.54 -5.15
C THR A 343 -12.09 6.88 -6.24
N ASP A 344 -11.63 7.17 -7.45
CA ASP A 344 -12.48 7.49 -8.61
C ASP A 344 -13.42 6.32 -8.96
N TRP A 345 -12.87 5.10 -8.94
CA TRP A 345 -13.67 3.89 -9.14
C TRP A 345 -14.77 3.74 -8.07
N ARG A 346 -14.47 4.04 -6.81
CA ARG A 346 -15.44 3.93 -5.71
C ARG A 346 -16.57 4.95 -5.87
N ILE A 347 -16.22 6.21 -6.19
CA ILE A 347 -17.18 7.29 -6.38
C ILE A 347 -18.13 6.99 -7.55
N GLN A 348 -17.64 6.40 -8.64
CA GLN A 348 -18.48 6.02 -9.80
C GLN A 348 -19.45 4.88 -9.51
N LYS A 349 -19.20 4.09 -8.45
CA LYS A 349 -20.07 2.98 -8.03
C LYS A 349 -21.09 3.35 -6.96
N SER A 350 -20.89 4.47 -6.26
CA SER A 350 -21.76 4.97 -5.18
C SER A 350 -22.90 5.78 -5.76
#